data_3e219f0d55bfaeeeb228f10e77bfec3a
#
_entry.id   3e219f0d55bfaeeeb228f10e77bfec3a
#
_cell.length_a   1.000
_cell.length_b   1.000
_cell.length_c   1.000
_cell.angle_alpha   90.00
_cell.angle_beta   90.00
_cell.angle_gamma   90.00
#
_symmetry.space_group_name_H-M   'P 1'
#
loop_
_entity.id
_entity.type
_entity.pdbx_description
1 polymer ?
#
loop_
_entity_poly.entity_id
_entity_poly.type
_entity_poly.pdbx_seq_one_letter_code
_entity_poly.pdbx_strand_id
1 'polypeptide(L)'
;MCLKAVGHVTIVINLDDIFGKVPRLYNINGNEPIPKDAVNIMRPNEFGNPFKVGVHGPVGVCCKLHREWVLGQPKLISRIKEALRGKDLVCCCYPKECHGNFLLIVANE
;
A
#
# COMPACT_ATOMS: atom_id res chain seq x y z
N MET A 1 19.28 15.56 4.56
CA MET A 1 19.25 15.76 5.17
C MET A 1 19.27 15.86 6.17
N CYS A 2 19.48 16.00 6.61
CA CYS A 2 19.36 15.95 7.62
C CYS A 2 19.38 16.88 8.42
N LEU A 3 18.83 17.17 8.79
CA LEU A 3 18.68 18.09 9.44
C LEU A 3 19.02 17.99 10.72
N LYS A 4 19.21 17.36 11.09
CA LYS A 4 19.53 17.33 12.10
C LYS A 4 20.28 17.87 12.61
N ALA A 5 20.60 17.99 12.21
CA ALA A 5 21.47 18.34 12.52
C ALA A 5 21.59 19.29 13.38
N VAL A 6 21.13 19.96 13.44
CA VAL A 6 21.30 20.89 14.19
C VAL A 6 21.11 20.55 15.46
N GLY A 7 21.26 19.50 15.61
CA GLY A 7 21.42 19.11 16.69
C GLY A 7 20.56 19.38 17.82
N HIS A 8 20.84 20.01 18.56
CA HIS A 8 20.21 20.23 19.76
C HIS A 8 18.95 20.99 19.65
N VAL A 9 18.65 21.40 18.53
CA VAL A 9 17.38 22.00 18.32
C VAL A 9 16.41 20.88 18.08
N THR A 10 15.50 20.71 18.96
CA THR A 10 14.49 19.70 18.79
C THR A 10 13.40 20.27 17.91
N ILE A 11 13.52 19.96 16.64
CA ILE A 11 12.48 20.32 15.72
C ILE A 11 11.71 19.05 15.44
N VAL A 12 10.46 19.08 15.82
CA VAL A 12 9.59 17.97 15.46
C VAL A 12 9.09 18.26 14.07
N ILE A 13 9.65 17.54 13.12
CA ILE A 13 9.25 17.70 11.73
C ILE A 13 8.31 16.56 11.40
N ASN A 14 7.12 16.91 11.02
CA ASN A 14 6.17 15.95 10.51
C ASN A 14 6.48 15.79 9.02
N LEU A 15 6.84 14.61 8.60
CA LEU A 15 7.18 14.36 7.21
C LEU A 15 6.00 14.64 6.28
N ASP A 16 4.78 14.48 6.78
CA ASP A 16 3.60 14.78 5.99
C ASP A 16 3.52 16.27 5.64
N ASP A 17 4.06 17.13 6.49
CA ASP A 17 4.08 18.57 6.22
C ASP A 17 5.10 18.94 5.15
N ILE A 18 6.14 18.14 4.99
CA ILE A 18 7.21 18.41 4.04
C ILE A 18 6.96 17.76 2.69
N PHE A 19 6.58 16.47 2.72
CA PHE A 19 6.45 15.67 1.51
C PHE A 19 5.01 15.35 1.15
N GLY A 20 4.06 15.88 1.90
CA GLY A 20 2.68 15.48 1.80
C GLY A 20 2.44 14.20 2.58
N LYS A 21 1.23 13.75 2.56
CA LYS A 21 0.84 12.59 3.32
C LYS A 21 1.52 11.32 2.80
N VAL A 22 2.08 10.53 3.70
CA VAL A 22 2.67 9.25 3.34
C VAL A 22 1.56 8.21 3.18
N PRO A 23 1.44 7.59 2.00
CA PRO A 23 0.39 6.59 1.77
C PRO A 23 0.54 5.38 2.68
N ARG A 24 -0.57 4.87 3.18
CA ARG A 24 -0.62 3.75 4.11
C ARG A 24 -1.72 2.78 3.77
N LEU A 25 -1.60 1.57 4.34
CA LEU A 25 -2.67 0.59 4.33
C LEU A 25 -3.56 0.77 5.54
N TYR A 26 -4.85 0.55 5.35
CA TYR A 26 -5.83 0.53 6.42
C TYR A 26 -6.61 -0.78 6.33
N ASN A 27 -7.05 -1.29 7.49
CA ASN A 27 -7.88 -2.48 7.53
C ASN A 27 -9.34 -2.06 7.64
N ILE A 28 -10.18 -2.55 6.71
CA ILE A 28 -11.59 -2.19 6.69
C ILE A 28 -12.32 -2.61 7.98
N ASN A 29 -11.81 -3.64 8.64
CA ASN A 29 -12.38 -4.15 9.88
C ASN A 29 -11.64 -3.66 11.12
N GLY A 30 -10.71 -2.73 10.95
CA GLY A 30 -9.93 -2.21 12.07
C GLY A 30 -10.63 -1.06 12.77
N ASN A 31 -9.97 -0.53 13.79
CA ASN A 31 -10.52 0.55 14.61
C ASN A 31 -10.08 1.93 14.13
N GLU A 32 -9.11 1.99 13.24
CA GLU A 32 -8.60 3.26 12.72
C GLU A 32 -9.60 3.88 11.76
N PRO A 33 -9.86 5.19 11.86
CA PRO A 33 -10.69 5.86 10.86
C PRO A 33 -10.04 5.77 9.48
N ILE A 34 -10.82 5.45 8.48
CA ILE A 34 -10.32 5.30 7.12
C ILE A 34 -10.52 6.61 6.37
N PRO A 35 -9.46 7.17 5.75
CA PRO A 35 -9.60 8.40 4.97
C PRO A 35 -10.63 8.22 3.84
N LYS A 36 -11.33 9.30 3.53
CA LYS A 36 -12.41 9.25 2.52
C LYS A 36 -11.91 8.89 1.13
N ASP A 37 -10.68 9.28 0.80
CA ASP A 37 -10.12 9.03 -0.52
C ASP A 37 -9.27 7.77 -0.59
N ALA A 38 -9.29 6.96 0.46
CA ALA A 38 -8.59 5.68 0.45
C ALA A 38 -9.22 4.76 -0.61
N VAL A 39 -8.36 4.05 -1.32
CA VAL A 39 -8.80 3.21 -2.43
C VAL A 39 -8.91 1.75 -1.98
N ASN A 40 -10.05 1.16 -2.27
CA ASN A 40 -10.28 -0.25 -1.96
C ASN A 40 -9.49 -1.11 -2.94
N ILE A 41 -8.66 -2.02 -2.41
CA ILE A 41 -7.85 -2.94 -3.21
C ILE A 41 -8.26 -4.39 -2.99
N MET A 42 -9.47 -4.62 -2.49
CA MET A 42 -9.99 -5.97 -2.26
C MET A 42 -10.67 -6.50 -3.51
N ARG A 43 -10.74 -7.85 -3.62
CA ARG A 43 -11.53 -8.47 -4.70
C ARG A 43 -12.98 -8.02 -4.59
N PRO A 44 -13.70 -7.89 -5.70
CA PRO A 44 -13.33 -8.17 -7.09
C PRO A 44 -12.70 -6.99 -7.83
N ASN A 45 -12.20 -6.03 -7.09
CA ASN A 45 -11.54 -4.86 -7.66
C ASN A 45 -10.33 -5.29 -8.49
N GLU A 46 -9.99 -4.54 -9.53
CA GLU A 46 -8.86 -4.85 -10.40
C GLU A 46 -7.53 -4.89 -9.66
N PHE A 47 -7.44 -4.20 -8.53
CA PHE A 47 -6.24 -4.19 -7.71
C PHE A 47 -6.24 -5.29 -6.66
N GLY A 48 -7.28 -6.10 -6.61
CA GLY A 48 -7.38 -7.20 -5.69
C GLY A 48 -6.43 -8.33 -6.05
N ASN A 49 -6.04 -9.11 -5.05
CA ASN A 49 -5.18 -10.28 -5.27
C ASN A 49 -6.02 -11.43 -5.79
N PRO A 50 -5.79 -11.92 -7.03
CA PRO A 50 -6.57 -13.03 -7.56
C PRO A 50 -6.21 -14.38 -6.91
N PHE A 51 -5.08 -14.44 -6.19
CA PHE A 51 -4.64 -15.68 -5.57
C PHE A 51 -5.20 -15.77 -4.15
N LYS A 52 -5.95 -16.85 -3.88
CA LYS A 52 -6.70 -16.98 -2.63
C LYS A 52 -5.98 -17.90 -1.65
N VAL A 53 -5.89 -17.45 -0.40
CA VAL A 53 -5.35 -18.27 0.68
C VAL A 53 -6.19 -19.53 0.82
N GLY A 54 -5.53 -20.67 0.96
CA GLY A 54 -6.21 -21.95 1.05
C GLY A 54 -6.48 -22.61 -0.30
N VAL A 55 -6.49 -21.84 -1.38
CA VAL A 55 -6.65 -22.37 -2.74
C VAL A 55 -5.30 -22.40 -3.43
N HIS A 56 -4.56 -21.30 -3.32
CA HIS A 56 -3.26 -21.16 -4.00
C HIS A 56 -2.09 -21.29 -3.04
N GLY A 57 -2.35 -21.47 -1.77
CA GLY A 57 -1.33 -21.65 -0.74
C GLY A 57 -1.56 -20.73 0.46
N PRO A 58 -0.61 -20.66 1.39
CA PRO A 58 -0.69 -19.75 2.51
C PRO A 58 -0.52 -18.30 2.06
N VAL A 59 -0.77 -17.36 2.97
CA VAL A 59 -0.79 -15.93 2.65
C VAL A 59 0.51 -15.45 2.01
N GLY A 60 1.66 -15.92 2.49
CA GLY A 60 2.94 -15.50 1.92
C GLY A 60 3.10 -15.93 0.47
N VAL A 61 2.64 -17.14 0.14
CA VAL A 61 2.68 -17.63 -1.24
C VAL A 61 1.74 -16.81 -2.11
N CYS A 62 0.54 -16.52 -1.62
CA CYS A 62 -0.42 -15.73 -2.39
C CYS A 62 0.10 -14.33 -2.66
N CYS A 63 0.79 -13.70 -1.72
CA CYS A 63 1.39 -12.39 -1.92
C CYS A 63 2.55 -12.46 -2.92
N LYS A 64 3.34 -13.52 -2.87
CA LYS A 64 4.43 -13.71 -3.82
C LYS A 64 3.89 -13.90 -5.25
N LEU A 65 2.86 -14.73 -5.39
CA LEU A 65 2.23 -14.95 -6.69
C LEU A 65 1.64 -13.66 -7.24
N HIS A 66 1.06 -12.85 -6.37
CA HIS A 66 0.52 -11.56 -6.78
C HIS A 66 1.61 -10.64 -7.33
N ARG A 67 2.75 -10.56 -6.64
CA ARG A 67 3.87 -9.74 -7.11
C ARG A 67 4.33 -10.17 -8.50
N GLU A 68 4.52 -11.46 -8.70
CA GLU A 68 4.97 -12.00 -9.98
C GLU A 68 3.94 -11.73 -11.07
N TRP A 69 2.68 -11.88 -10.74
CA TRP A 69 1.59 -11.64 -11.66
C TRP A 69 1.53 -10.17 -12.09
N VAL A 70 1.66 -9.24 -11.15
CA VAL A 70 1.64 -7.80 -11.44
C VAL A 70 2.85 -7.43 -12.29
N LEU A 71 4.04 -7.92 -11.94
CA LEU A 71 5.26 -7.59 -12.66
C LEU A 71 5.23 -8.02 -14.12
N GLY A 72 4.41 -8.99 -14.45
CA GLY A 72 4.22 -9.41 -15.84
C GLY A 72 3.19 -8.60 -16.61
N GLN A 73 2.63 -7.55 -16.02
CA GLN A 73 1.54 -6.81 -16.64
C GLN A 73 1.82 -5.30 -16.68
N PRO A 74 2.55 -4.83 -17.71
CA PRO A 74 2.90 -3.40 -17.80
C PRO A 74 1.70 -2.47 -17.77
N LYS A 75 0.59 -2.88 -18.37
CA LYS A 75 -0.62 -2.04 -18.37
C LYS A 75 -1.21 -1.91 -16.97
N LEU A 76 -1.21 -2.99 -16.21
CA LEU A 76 -1.69 -2.96 -14.84
C LEU A 76 -0.78 -2.11 -13.97
N ILE A 77 0.54 -2.20 -14.16
CA ILE A 77 1.50 -1.36 -13.43
C ILE A 77 1.20 0.12 -13.70
N SER A 78 0.94 0.48 -14.95
CA SER A 78 0.60 1.87 -15.29
C SER A 78 -0.67 2.31 -14.57
N ARG A 79 -1.68 1.45 -14.50
CA ARG A 79 -2.93 1.78 -13.83
C ARG A 79 -2.77 1.88 -12.34
N ILE A 80 -1.92 1.03 -11.75
CA ILE A 80 -1.59 1.11 -10.33
C ILE A 80 -0.98 2.48 -10.03
N LYS A 81 0.00 2.90 -10.82
CA LYS A 81 0.64 4.20 -10.64
C LYS A 81 -0.33 5.35 -10.82
N GLU A 82 -1.21 5.23 -11.81
CA GLU A 82 -2.15 6.27 -12.12
C GLU A 82 -3.23 6.42 -11.05
N ALA A 83 -3.77 5.30 -10.59
CA ALA A 83 -4.91 5.30 -9.67
C ALA A 83 -4.53 5.32 -8.20
N LEU A 84 -3.37 4.76 -7.83
CA LEU A 84 -3.02 4.56 -6.43
C LEU A 84 -1.90 5.45 -5.92
N ARG A 85 -1.18 6.14 -6.81
CA ARG A 85 -0.07 6.97 -6.36
C ARG A 85 -0.56 8.05 -5.42
N GLY A 86 0.09 8.15 -4.25
CA GLY A 86 -0.27 9.13 -3.25
C GLY A 86 -1.53 8.81 -2.48
N LYS A 87 -2.15 7.66 -2.73
CA LYS A 87 -3.41 7.29 -2.09
C LYS A 87 -3.19 6.29 -0.98
N ASP A 88 -4.00 6.39 0.08
CA ASP A 88 -4.09 5.35 1.07
C ASP A 88 -4.89 4.19 0.50
N LEU A 89 -4.60 2.98 0.94
CA LEU A 89 -5.25 1.78 0.44
C LEU A 89 -6.00 1.08 1.56
N VAL A 90 -7.11 0.44 1.22
CA VAL A 90 -7.93 -0.29 2.18
C VAL A 90 -7.98 -1.76 1.80
N CYS A 91 -7.67 -2.62 2.75
CA CYS A 91 -7.77 -4.06 2.57
C CYS A 91 -8.33 -4.68 3.85
N CYS A 92 -8.40 -6.01 3.90
CA CYS A 92 -8.91 -6.72 5.08
C CYS A 92 -7.82 -7.56 5.78
N CYS A 93 -6.58 -7.50 5.33
CA CYS A 93 -5.50 -8.32 5.91
C CYS A 93 -4.52 -7.55 6.77
N TYR A 94 -4.34 -6.26 6.52
CA TYR A 94 -3.39 -5.46 7.29
C TYR A 94 -3.75 -5.54 8.79
N PRO A 95 -2.81 -5.68 9.71
CA PRO A 95 -1.35 -5.59 9.55
C PRO A 95 -0.67 -6.90 9.16
N LYS A 96 -1.43 -7.94 8.87
CA LYS A 96 -0.84 -9.18 8.38
C LYS A 96 -0.31 -8.94 6.97
N GLU A 97 0.52 -9.83 6.49
CA GLU A 97 1.07 -9.72 5.15
C GLU A 97 -0.06 -9.54 4.13
N CYS A 98 0.10 -8.56 3.24
CA CYS A 98 -0.97 -8.16 2.33
C CYS A 98 -0.38 -7.73 1.00
N HIS A 99 -1.07 -8.04 -0.08
CA HIS A 99 -0.66 -7.58 -1.42
C HIS A 99 -0.62 -6.06 -1.51
N GLY A 100 -1.32 -5.36 -0.65
CA GLY A 100 -1.31 -3.91 -0.61
C GLY A 100 0.06 -3.31 -0.33
N ASN A 101 0.92 -4.01 0.40
CA ASN A 101 2.28 -3.55 0.64
C ASN A 101 3.04 -3.38 -0.68
N PHE A 102 2.90 -4.36 -1.56
CA PHE A 102 3.53 -4.31 -2.87
C PHE A 102 2.91 -3.23 -3.75
N LEU A 103 1.59 -3.09 -3.71
CA LEU A 103 0.90 -2.05 -4.48
C LEU A 103 1.34 -0.65 -4.06
N LEU A 104 1.54 -0.42 -2.76
CA LEU A 104 2.06 0.86 -2.29
C LEU A 104 3.44 1.16 -2.87
N ILE A 105 4.30 0.15 -2.91
CA ILE A 105 5.64 0.31 -3.46
C ILE A 105 5.56 0.65 -4.95
N VAL A 106 4.84 -0.13 -5.70
CA VAL A 106 4.73 0.07 -7.16
C VAL A 106 4.10 1.43 -7.48
N ALA A 107 3.05 1.79 -6.78
CA ALA A 107 2.33 3.03 -7.05
C ALA A 107 3.19 4.26 -6.84
N ASN A 108 4.10 4.20 -5.87
CA ASN A 108 4.86 5.37 -5.45
C ASN A 108 6.34 5.35 -5.88
N GLU A 109 6.68 4.44 -6.73
CA GLU A 109 8.02 4.39 -7.33
C GLU A 109 8.27 5.54 -8.26
#